data_9f88fec5d69791f50a398c1ea77a24b1
#
_entry.id   9f88fec5d69791f50a398c1ea77a24b1
#
_cell.length_a   1.000
_cell.length_b   1.000
_cell.length_c   1.000
_cell.angle_alpha   90.00
_cell.angle_beta   90.00
_cell.angle_gamma   90.00
#
_symmetry.space_group_name_H-M   'P 1'
#
loop_
_entity.id
_entity.type
_entity.pdbx_description
1 polymer ?
#
loop_
_entity_poly.entity_id
_entity_poly.type
_entity_poly.pdbx_seq_one_letter_code
_entity_poly.pdbx_strand_id
1 'polypeptide(L)'
;DPAKINPLSPAELVIDHSVQVDGYGDDGAFDLNAKLEYERNKERYEFLRWGQTAFDNLKVVPPATGIVHQVNLEYLARVVFNEERNGQKFAYPDTLVGTDSHTTMINGLGVLGWGVGGIEAEAAMLGQPISLLIPQVVGMKLNGRLPEGTTATDLVLTVTEMLRKHGVVGKFVEFYGEGLNHLPLADRATIANMAPEYGATCGIFPVDQETITYLTLTGRDEKRIALVEAYAKAQGMWRDENYQVPIFTDTLSLDMGTVEACISGPKRPQD
;
A
#
# COMPACT_ATOMS: atom_id res chain seq x y z
N ASP A 1 34.01 2.37 0.39
CA ASP A 1 33.48 1.73 1.58
C ASP A 1 31.94 1.83 1.57
N PRO A 2 31.20 0.71 1.25
CA PRO A 2 29.74 0.69 1.16
C PRO A 2 29.04 1.12 2.45
N ALA A 3 29.65 0.89 3.61
CA ALA A 3 29.07 1.26 4.89
C ALA A 3 28.81 2.78 5.02
N LYS A 4 29.54 3.61 4.26
CA LYS A 4 29.36 5.07 4.27
C LYS A 4 28.10 5.54 3.51
N ILE A 5 27.54 4.70 2.65
CA ILE A 5 26.37 4.99 1.82
C ILE A 5 25.27 3.94 2.03
N ASN A 6 25.33 3.19 3.13
CA ASN A 6 24.29 2.26 3.50
C ASN A 6 22.97 3.02 3.74
N PRO A 7 21.83 2.53 3.22
CA PRO A 7 20.55 3.16 3.50
C PRO A 7 20.30 3.30 5.00
N LEU A 8 19.91 4.48 5.46
CA LEU A 8 19.58 4.74 6.86
C LEU A 8 18.19 4.23 7.24
N SER A 9 17.30 4.15 6.26
CA SER A 9 16.00 3.49 6.37
C SER A 9 16.01 2.18 5.58
N PRO A 10 15.23 1.17 5.99
CA PRO A 10 15.10 -0.05 5.20
C PRO A 10 14.68 0.25 3.77
N ALA A 11 15.46 -0.24 2.80
CA ALA A 11 15.19 -0.14 1.38
C ALA A 11 14.87 -1.54 0.84
N GLU A 12 13.73 -1.68 0.20
CA GLU A 12 13.25 -2.95 -0.36
C GLU A 12 12.93 -2.74 -1.83
N LEU A 13 13.72 -3.36 -2.69
CA LEU A 13 13.57 -3.28 -4.14
C LEU A 13 12.86 -4.54 -4.65
N VAL A 14 11.71 -4.37 -5.24
CA VAL A 14 10.96 -5.47 -5.87
C VAL A 14 11.13 -5.36 -7.39
N ILE A 15 11.54 -6.47 -8.02
CA ILE A 15 11.59 -6.54 -9.47
C ILE A 15 10.18 -6.74 -10.00
N ASP A 16 9.61 -5.67 -10.53
CA ASP A 16 8.24 -5.60 -10.99
C ASP A 16 8.17 -5.27 -12.48
N HIS A 17 7.15 -5.75 -13.18
CA HIS A 17 6.85 -5.49 -14.60
C HIS A 17 7.99 -5.77 -15.61
N SER A 18 9.15 -6.27 -15.17
CA SER A 18 10.28 -6.49 -16.05
C SER A 18 10.30 -7.85 -16.73
N VAL A 19 9.54 -8.81 -16.21
CA VAL A 19 9.45 -10.16 -16.80
C VAL A 19 8.53 -10.12 -18.01
N GLN A 20 9.11 -10.36 -19.19
CA GLN A 20 8.36 -10.48 -20.43
C GLN A 20 7.80 -11.89 -20.58
N VAL A 21 6.59 -11.99 -21.14
CA VAL A 21 5.94 -13.26 -21.42
C VAL A 21 6.32 -13.72 -22.84
N ASP A 22 7.37 -14.53 -22.94
CA ASP A 22 7.82 -15.14 -24.21
C ASP A 22 7.14 -16.48 -24.47
N GLY A 23 6.92 -17.26 -23.42
CA GLY A 23 6.17 -18.51 -23.44
C GLY A 23 4.90 -18.42 -22.61
N TYR A 24 3.84 -19.11 -23.06
CA TYR A 24 2.55 -19.14 -22.35
C TYR A 24 1.79 -20.41 -22.70
N GLY A 25 0.83 -20.76 -21.83
CA GLY A 25 -0.14 -21.83 -22.10
C GLY A 25 0.36 -23.26 -21.86
N ASP A 26 1.53 -23.42 -21.25
CA ASP A 26 2.07 -24.71 -20.83
C ASP A 26 2.81 -24.63 -19.49
N ASP A 27 3.06 -25.79 -18.86
CA ASP A 27 3.65 -25.90 -17.53
C ASP A 27 5.12 -25.42 -17.47
N GLY A 28 5.81 -25.35 -18.60
CA GLY A 28 7.21 -24.90 -18.69
C GLY A 28 7.36 -23.41 -18.92
N ALA A 29 6.28 -22.70 -19.24
CA ALA A 29 6.30 -21.28 -19.61
C ALA A 29 6.87 -20.37 -18.52
N PHE A 30 6.54 -20.64 -17.26
CA PHE A 30 7.06 -19.85 -16.11
C PHE A 30 8.58 -19.94 -16.03
N ASP A 31 9.14 -21.14 -16.04
CA ASP A 31 10.59 -21.37 -15.95
C ASP A 31 11.33 -20.80 -17.14
N LEU A 32 10.74 -20.93 -18.35
CA LEU A 32 11.28 -20.35 -19.59
C LEU A 32 11.37 -18.82 -19.46
N ASN A 33 10.29 -18.16 -19.07
CA ASN A 33 10.24 -16.70 -18.93
C ASN A 33 11.23 -16.20 -17.86
N ALA A 34 11.30 -16.87 -16.71
CA ALA A 34 12.25 -16.53 -15.66
C ALA A 34 13.71 -16.68 -16.14
N LYS A 35 14.02 -17.75 -16.86
CA LYS A 35 15.34 -17.99 -17.43
C LYS A 35 15.75 -16.89 -18.42
N LEU A 36 14.85 -16.55 -19.34
CA LEU A 36 15.08 -15.50 -20.34
C LEU A 36 15.25 -14.13 -19.68
N GLU A 37 14.49 -13.83 -18.63
CA GLU A 37 14.64 -12.61 -17.84
C GLU A 37 16.06 -12.49 -17.25
N TYR A 38 16.56 -13.55 -16.60
CA TYR A 38 17.92 -13.56 -16.05
C TYR A 38 19.01 -13.47 -17.11
N GLU A 39 18.81 -14.09 -18.26
CA GLU A 39 19.76 -14.02 -19.37
C GLU A 39 19.82 -12.59 -19.98
N ARG A 40 18.67 -11.96 -20.21
CA ARG A 40 18.56 -10.62 -20.78
C ARG A 40 19.09 -9.53 -19.85
N ASN A 41 18.84 -9.65 -18.57
CA ASN A 41 19.16 -8.64 -17.57
C ASN A 41 20.29 -9.08 -16.60
N LYS A 42 21.18 -9.94 -17.06
CA LYS A 42 22.25 -10.52 -16.24
C LYS A 42 23.06 -9.47 -15.49
N GLU A 43 23.52 -8.43 -16.17
CA GLU A 43 24.32 -7.35 -15.57
C GLU A 43 23.56 -6.62 -14.45
N ARG A 44 22.25 -6.36 -14.65
CA ARG A 44 21.39 -5.78 -13.63
C ARG A 44 21.32 -6.66 -12.37
N TYR A 45 21.12 -7.96 -12.54
CA TYR A 45 20.98 -8.87 -11.41
C TYR A 45 22.31 -9.14 -10.71
N GLU A 46 23.43 -9.15 -11.41
CA GLU A 46 24.75 -9.19 -10.80
C GLU A 46 25.01 -7.95 -9.95
N PHE A 47 24.64 -6.77 -10.42
CA PHE A 47 24.74 -5.52 -9.69
C PHE A 47 23.83 -5.51 -8.44
N LEU A 48 22.57 -5.92 -8.56
CA LEU A 48 21.63 -6.00 -7.46
C LEU A 48 22.08 -7.03 -6.40
N ARG A 49 22.63 -8.15 -6.84
CA ARG A 49 23.22 -9.16 -5.94
C ARG A 49 24.39 -8.60 -5.16
N TRP A 50 25.27 -7.86 -5.83
CA TRP A 50 26.34 -7.14 -5.15
C TRP A 50 25.79 -6.15 -4.13
N GLY A 51 24.82 -5.32 -4.49
CA GLY A 51 24.21 -4.34 -3.61
C GLY A 51 23.62 -4.97 -2.34
N GLN A 52 22.89 -6.06 -2.50
CA GLN A 52 22.31 -6.80 -1.37
C GLN A 52 23.36 -7.39 -0.41
N THR A 53 24.57 -7.67 -0.89
CA THR A 53 25.67 -8.13 -0.05
C THR A 53 26.53 -7.01 0.52
N ALA A 54 26.54 -5.85 -0.13
CA ALA A 54 27.32 -4.67 0.23
C ALA A 54 26.63 -3.76 1.26
N PHE A 55 25.29 -3.76 1.26
CA PHE A 55 24.48 -2.93 2.12
C PHE A 55 23.65 -3.76 3.10
N ASP A 56 23.64 -3.35 4.37
CA ASP A 56 22.91 -4.04 5.42
C ASP A 56 21.40 -3.81 5.35
N ASN A 57 20.98 -2.61 4.89
CA ASN A 57 19.59 -2.16 4.85
C ASN A 57 18.96 -2.25 3.45
N LEU A 58 19.53 -3.04 2.54
CA LEU A 58 18.97 -3.26 1.21
C LEU A 58 18.54 -4.72 1.05
N LYS A 59 17.27 -4.91 0.69
CA LYS A 59 16.74 -6.21 0.29
C LYS A 59 16.26 -6.15 -1.15
N VAL A 60 16.48 -7.23 -1.90
CA VAL A 60 16.00 -7.35 -3.28
C VAL A 60 15.08 -8.57 -3.36
N VAL A 61 13.86 -8.32 -3.81
CA VAL A 61 12.90 -9.37 -4.16
C VAL A 61 13.10 -9.70 -5.64
N PRO A 62 13.41 -10.96 -5.98
CA PRO A 62 13.78 -11.36 -7.34
C PRO A 62 12.59 -11.26 -8.31
N PRO A 63 12.84 -11.30 -9.63
CA PRO A 63 11.77 -11.34 -10.62
C PRO A 63 10.91 -12.60 -10.47
N ALA A 64 9.73 -12.57 -11.07
CA ALA A 64 8.74 -13.65 -11.01
C ALA A 64 8.20 -13.99 -9.61
N THR A 65 8.39 -13.10 -8.63
CA THR A 65 7.84 -13.24 -7.28
C THR A 65 6.42 -12.68 -7.19
N GLY A 66 6.14 -11.57 -7.86
CA GLY A 66 4.83 -10.93 -7.87
C GLY A 66 4.90 -9.44 -8.19
N ILE A 67 3.76 -8.79 -8.15
CA ILE A 67 3.62 -7.34 -8.37
C ILE A 67 4.04 -6.60 -7.10
N VAL A 68 4.83 -5.53 -7.24
CA VAL A 68 5.50 -4.84 -6.12
C VAL A 68 4.57 -4.47 -4.97
N HIS A 69 3.41 -3.88 -5.24
CA HIS A 69 2.52 -3.42 -4.17
C HIS A 69 1.77 -4.57 -3.50
N GLN A 70 1.49 -5.65 -4.24
CA GLN A 70 0.93 -6.88 -3.67
C GLN A 70 1.97 -7.59 -2.79
N VAL A 71 3.22 -7.70 -3.26
CA VAL A 71 4.31 -8.27 -2.47
C VAL A 71 4.55 -7.45 -1.20
N ASN A 72 4.47 -6.12 -1.29
CA ASN A 72 4.55 -5.26 -0.12
C ASN A 72 3.39 -5.50 0.85
N LEU A 73 2.16 -5.50 0.35
CA LEU A 73 0.96 -5.72 1.15
C LEU A 73 0.99 -7.08 1.87
N GLU A 74 1.41 -8.15 1.14
CA GLU A 74 1.34 -9.52 1.63
C GLU A 74 2.55 -9.95 2.47
N TYR A 75 3.75 -9.36 2.24
CA TYR A 75 4.99 -9.85 2.83
C TYR A 75 5.87 -8.78 3.48
N LEU A 76 6.08 -7.63 2.83
CA LEU A 76 7.13 -6.70 3.25
C LEU A 76 6.66 -5.74 4.35
N ALA A 77 5.45 -5.20 4.25
CA ALA A 77 4.92 -4.24 5.21
C ALA A 77 4.79 -4.85 6.60
N ARG A 78 5.25 -4.09 7.60
CA ARG A 78 5.30 -4.54 8.99
C ARG A 78 4.16 -3.99 9.83
N VAL A 79 3.48 -2.96 9.36
CA VAL A 79 2.46 -2.14 10.03
C VAL A 79 3.00 -1.42 11.26
N VAL A 80 3.75 -2.11 12.10
CA VAL A 80 4.46 -1.54 13.26
C VAL A 80 5.87 -2.08 13.28
N PHE A 81 6.84 -1.19 13.28
CA PHE A 81 8.24 -1.51 13.52
C PHE A 81 8.52 -1.69 15.01
N ASN A 82 9.50 -2.50 15.30
CA ASN A 82 10.11 -2.59 16.62
C ASN A 82 11.62 -2.68 16.47
N GLU A 83 12.32 -1.94 17.31
CA GLU A 83 13.77 -1.94 17.36
C GLU A 83 14.28 -1.71 18.78
N GLU A 84 15.52 -2.00 19.00
CA GLU A 84 16.20 -1.72 20.26
C GLU A 84 17.25 -0.62 20.02
N ARG A 85 17.15 0.47 20.78
CA ARG A 85 18.12 1.58 20.78
C ARG A 85 18.62 1.79 22.20
N ASN A 86 19.92 1.69 22.42
CA ASN A 86 20.55 1.91 23.73
C ASN A 86 19.92 1.07 24.87
N GLY A 87 19.56 -0.18 24.60
CA GLY A 87 18.94 -1.08 25.56
C GLY A 87 17.44 -0.81 25.84
N GLN A 88 16.83 0.12 25.13
CA GLN A 88 15.40 0.38 25.18
C GLN A 88 14.70 -0.11 23.92
N LYS A 89 13.52 -0.72 24.11
CA LYS A 89 12.69 -1.18 23.00
C LYS A 89 11.73 -0.07 22.57
N PHE A 90 11.72 0.20 21.28
CA PHE A 90 10.83 1.17 20.65
C PHE A 90 9.87 0.43 19.70
N ALA A 91 8.64 0.92 19.65
CA ALA A 91 7.67 0.56 18.62
C ALA A 91 7.15 1.85 17.98
N TYR A 92 7.02 1.83 16.66
CA TYR A 92 6.53 2.98 15.88
C TYR A 92 5.82 2.50 14.60
N PRO A 93 4.90 3.31 14.04
CA PRO A 93 4.16 2.89 12.85
C PRO A 93 5.08 2.78 11.64
N ASP A 94 4.79 1.80 10.79
CA ASP A 94 5.39 1.70 9.47
C ASP A 94 4.85 2.82 8.59
N THR A 95 5.74 3.47 7.86
CA THR A 95 5.43 4.45 6.82
C THR A 95 6.24 4.15 5.58
N LEU A 96 5.70 4.43 4.41
CA LEU A 96 6.30 4.04 3.14
C LEU A 96 6.34 5.20 2.15
N VAL A 97 7.47 5.40 1.52
CA VAL A 97 7.56 6.10 0.23
C VAL A 97 8.07 5.13 -0.83
N GLY A 98 7.48 5.15 -2.00
CA GLY A 98 7.85 4.28 -3.10
C GLY A 98 7.92 5.02 -4.43
N THR A 99 8.72 4.52 -5.36
CA THR A 99 8.95 5.15 -6.67
C THR A 99 7.85 4.90 -7.69
N ASP A 100 6.71 4.40 -7.25
CA ASP A 100 5.53 4.14 -8.06
C ASP A 100 4.30 4.85 -7.48
N SER A 101 3.42 5.35 -8.35
CA SER A 101 2.20 6.06 -7.95
C SER A 101 1.24 5.19 -7.13
N HIS A 102 1.20 3.88 -7.40
CA HIS A 102 0.34 2.91 -6.72
C HIS A 102 0.93 2.38 -5.40
N THR A 103 2.01 2.96 -4.90
CA THR A 103 2.51 2.76 -3.53
C THR A 103 1.40 2.96 -2.50
N THR A 104 0.41 3.78 -2.82
CA THR A 104 -0.76 4.06 -1.99
C THR A 104 -1.60 2.83 -1.65
N MET A 105 -1.45 1.70 -2.35
CA MET A 105 -2.13 0.44 -2.01
C MET A 105 -1.94 0.01 -0.56
N ILE A 106 -0.78 0.30 0.01
CA ILE A 106 -0.44 -0.07 1.37
C ILE A 106 -1.31 0.59 2.44
N ASN A 107 -1.95 1.72 2.11
CA ASN A 107 -2.86 2.41 3.01
C ASN A 107 -4.11 1.58 3.37
N GLY A 108 -4.45 0.58 2.56
CA GLY A 108 -5.48 -0.41 2.89
C GLY A 108 -5.16 -1.24 4.13
N LEU A 109 -3.87 -1.41 4.43
CA LEU A 109 -3.37 -2.12 5.62
C LEU A 109 -3.24 -1.19 6.85
N GLY A 110 -3.52 0.10 6.70
CA GLY A 110 -3.33 1.10 7.75
C GLY A 110 -1.90 1.65 7.84
N VAL A 111 -1.07 1.39 6.84
CA VAL A 111 0.28 1.96 6.69
C VAL A 111 0.20 3.21 5.85
N LEU A 112 0.70 4.33 6.37
CA LEU A 112 0.73 5.58 5.62
C LEU A 112 1.80 5.51 4.53
N GLY A 113 1.38 5.57 3.27
CA GLY A 113 2.29 5.47 2.13
C GLY A 113 1.81 6.23 0.90
N TRP A 114 2.77 6.76 0.12
CA TRP A 114 2.50 7.43 -1.15
C TRP A 114 3.66 7.32 -2.13
N GLY A 115 3.39 7.61 -3.39
CA GLY A 115 4.39 7.61 -4.45
C GLY A 115 5.24 8.88 -4.45
N VAL A 116 6.54 8.73 -4.72
CA VAL A 116 7.53 9.81 -4.83
C VAL A 116 8.38 9.62 -6.08
N GLY A 117 9.09 10.67 -6.49
CA GLY A 117 10.13 10.55 -7.51
C GLY A 117 11.37 9.83 -7.03
N GLY A 118 12.22 9.36 -7.95
CA GLY A 118 13.45 8.63 -7.61
C GLY A 118 14.40 9.44 -6.72
N ILE A 119 14.57 10.73 -6.98
CA ILE A 119 15.43 11.62 -6.17
C ILE A 119 14.91 11.74 -4.74
N GLU A 120 13.60 11.80 -4.54
CA GLU A 120 12.99 11.85 -3.22
C GLU A 120 13.16 10.53 -2.46
N ALA A 121 13.06 9.40 -3.18
CA ALA A 121 13.33 8.09 -2.60
C ALA A 121 14.79 7.95 -2.16
N GLU A 122 15.75 8.41 -2.98
CA GLU A 122 17.17 8.45 -2.62
C GLU A 122 17.40 9.32 -1.38
N ALA A 123 16.80 10.49 -1.32
CA ALA A 123 16.89 11.39 -0.17
C ALA A 123 16.37 10.70 1.11
N ALA A 124 15.23 10.02 1.03
CA ALA A 124 14.67 9.26 2.15
C ALA A 124 15.59 8.12 2.59
N MET A 125 16.18 7.36 1.66
CA MET A 125 17.14 6.30 1.97
C MET A 125 18.38 6.85 2.69
N LEU A 126 18.84 8.05 2.33
CA LEU A 126 19.98 8.73 2.94
C LEU A 126 19.61 9.49 4.25
N GLY A 127 18.38 9.34 4.72
CA GLY A 127 17.91 9.96 5.96
C GLY A 127 17.63 11.45 5.86
N GLN A 128 17.48 12.00 4.65
CA GLN A 128 17.07 13.38 4.48
C GLN A 128 15.57 13.52 4.74
N PRO A 129 15.13 14.54 5.49
CA PRO A 129 13.71 14.76 5.74
C PRO A 129 12.97 15.17 4.46
N ILE A 130 11.80 14.57 4.24
CA ILE A 130 10.85 15.02 3.23
C ILE A 130 9.93 16.05 3.89
N SER A 131 9.92 17.27 3.37
CA SER A 131 9.03 18.33 3.86
C SER A 131 7.66 18.20 3.18
N LEU A 132 6.61 18.10 3.97
CA LEU A 132 5.24 18.08 3.52
C LEU A 132 4.46 19.19 4.24
N LEU A 133 3.63 19.94 3.50
CA LEU A 133 2.65 20.80 4.13
C LEU A 133 1.63 19.93 4.87
N ILE A 134 1.19 20.36 6.05
CA ILE A 134 0.14 19.65 6.79
C ILE A 134 -1.08 19.53 5.88
N PRO A 135 -1.47 18.33 5.43
CA PRO A 135 -2.52 18.17 4.46
C PRO A 135 -3.90 18.40 5.09
N GLN A 136 -4.83 18.86 4.29
CA GLN A 136 -6.24 18.73 4.61
C GLN A 136 -6.63 17.25 4.54
N VAL A 137 -7.50 16.82 5.45
CA VAL A 137 -8.01 15.45 5.48
C VAL A 137 -9.51 15.47 5.20
N VAL A 138 -9.91 14.72 4.15
CA VAL A 138 -11.31 14.50 3.79
C VAL A 138 -11.74 13.15 4.33
N GLY A 139 -12.74 13.12 5.20
CA GLY A 139 -13.34 11.91 5.70
C GLY A 139 -14.32 11.31 4.68
N MET A 140 -14.11 10.08 4.24
CA MET A 140 -15.02 9.33 3.36
C MET A 140 -15.75 8.27 4.17
N LYS A 141 -17.01 8.54 4.50
CA LYS A 141 -17.85 7.63 5.27
C LYS A 141 -18.47 6.57 4.36
N LEU A 142 -18.22 5.30 4.66
CA LEU A 142 -18.85 4.16 4.01
C LEU A 142 -19.90 3.56 4.95
N ASN A 143 -21.14 3.44 4.46
CA ASN A 143 -22.26 2.84 5.20
C ASN A 143 -22.82 1.66 4.42
N GLY A 144 -23.56 0.80 5.11
CA GLY A 144 -24.23 -0.34 4.48
C GLY A 144 -23.26 -1.39 3.93
N ARG A 145 -23.70 -2.10 2.91
CA ARG A 145 -22.93 -3.16 2.24
C ARG A 145 -23.27 -3.18 0.75
N LEU A 146 -22.36 -3.72 -0.05
CA LEU A 146 -22.59 -3.88 -1.49
C LEU A 146 -23.80 -4.79 -1.78
N PRO A 147 -24.63 -4.43 -2.75
CA PRO A 147 -25.71 -5.30 -3.24
C PRO A 147 -25.15 -6.57 -3.86
N GLU A 148 -25.97 -7.61 -3.86
CA GLU A 148 -25.65 -8.82 -4.59
C GLU A 148 -25.50 -8.51 -6.10
N GLY A 149 -24.45 -9.04 -6.71
CA GLY A 149 -24.12 -8.82 -8.12
C GLY A 149 -23.22 -7.61 -8.39
N THR A 150 -22.92 -6.77 -7.40
CA THR A 150 -21.89 -5.74 -7.51
C THR A 150 -20.53 -6.24 -7.00
N THR A 151 -19.47 -5.65 -7.50
CA THR A 151 -18.09 -6.04 -7.21
C THR A 151 -17.35 -4.94 -6.48
N ALA A 152 -16.18 -5.29 -5.91
CA ALA A 152 -15.25 -4.31 -5.37
C ALA A 152 -14.85 -3.25 -6.42
N THR A 153 -14.73 -3.64 -7.69
CA THR A 153 -14.41 -2.72 -8.79
C THR A 153 -15.49 -1.66 -8.96
N ASP A 154 -16.78 -2.02 -8.88
CA ASP A 154 -17.88 -1.06 -8.98
C ASP A 154 -17.82 -0.04 -7.84
N LEU A 155 -17.53 -0.49 -6.62
CA LEU A 155 -17.32 0.38 -5.46
C LEU A 155 -16.13 1.31 -5.68
N VAL A 156 -15.00 0.80 -6.12
CA VAL A 156 -13.77 1.58 -6.36
C VAL A 156 -14.02 2.67 -7.41
N LEU A 157 -14.69 2.34 -8.51
CA LEU A 157 -15.02 3.31 -9.55
C LEU A 157 -15.98 4.38 -9.03
N THR A 158 -16.99 4.00 -8.26
CA THR A 158 -17.95 4.93 -7.63
C THR A 158 -17.22 5.89 -6.67
N VAL A 159 -16.38 5.36 -5.78
CA VAL A 159 -15.58 6.16 -4.83
C VAL A 159 -14.65 7.13 -5.58
N THR A 160 -13.99 6.62 -6.62
CA THR A 160 -13.06 7.41 -7.45
C THR A 160 -13.80 8.60 -8.11
N GLU A 161 -14.97 8.36 -8.70
CA GLU A 161 -15.78 9.42 -9.29
C GLU A 161 -16.19 10.46 -8.26
N MET A 162 -16.69 10.02 -7.10
CA MET A 162 -17.14 10.91 -6.04
C MET A 162 -16.01 11.80 -5.52
N LEU A 163 -14.87 11.23 -5.19
CA LEU A 163 -13.70 11.95 -4.68
C LEU A 163 -13.11 12.89 -5.73
N ARG A 164 -13.04 12.47 -6.98
CA ARG A 164 -12.62 13.31 -8.11
C ARG A 164 -13.50 14.52 -8.30
N LYS A 165 -14.82 14.32 -8.25
CA LYS A 165 -15.83 15.38 -8.39
C LYS A 165 -15.79 16.36 -7.21
N HIS A 166 -15.51 15.87 -6.01
CA HIS A 166 -15.35 16.69 -4.81
C HIS A 166 -14.07 17.55 -4.85
N GLY A 167 -13.00 17.03 -5.45
CA GLY A 167 -11.71 17.73 -5.54
C GLY A 167 -10.81 17.50 -4.32
N VAL A 168 -10.10 16.36 -4.33
CA VAL A 168 -9.21 15.94 -3.25
C VAL A 168 -7.72 16.05 -3.60
N VAL A 169 -7.38 16.80 -4.64
CA VAL A 169 -5.99 16.98 -5.09
C VAL A 169 -5.14 17.58 -3.96
N GLY A 170 -4.03 16.89 -3.64
CA GLY A 170 -3.12 17.29 -2.58
C GLY A 170 -3.66 17.12 -1.15
N LYS A 171 -4.81 16.46 -1.01
CA LYS A 171 -5.40 16.13 0.29
C LYS A 171 -5.17 14.66 0.62
N PHE A 172 -5.35 14.33 1.89
CA PHE A 172 -5.50 12.95 2.35
C PHE A 172 -6.98 12.60 2.41
N VAL A 173 -7.30 11.34 2.11
CA VAL A 173 -8.64 10.79 2.32
C VAL A 173 -8.55 9.73 3.41
N GLU A 174 -9.41 9.82 4.41
CA GLU A 174 -9.51 8.81 5.47
C GLU A 174 -10.88 8.13 5.40
N PHE A 175 -10.86 6.80 5.25
CA PHE A 175 -12.06 6.00 5.15
C PHE A 175 -12.54 5.59 6.53
N TYR A 176 -13.82 5.74 6.80
CA TYR A 176 -14.45 5.37 8.06
C TYR A 176 -15.91 4.94 7.89
N GLY A 177 -16.57 4.59 8.96
CA GLY A 177 -17.97 4.19 8.96
C GLY A 177 -18.19 2.69 9.15
N GLU A 178 -19.45 2.32 9.36
CA GLU A 178 -19.83 0.94 9.63
C GLU A 178 -19.68 0.00 8.44
N GLY A 179 -19.75 0.56 7.22
CA GLY A 179 -19.54 -0.19 5.98
C GLY A 179 -18.19 -0.91 5.91
N LEU A 180 -17.17 -0.42 6.63
CA LEU A 180 -15.87 -1.07 6.70
C LEU A 180 -15.94 -2.47 7.32
N ASN A 181 -16.98 -2.80 8.10
CA ASN A 181 -17.19 -4.14 8.65
C ASN A 181 -17.52 -5.18 7.57
N HIS A 182 -17.92 -4.73 6.39
CA HIS A 182 -18.31 -5.57 5.25
C HIS A 182 -17.31 -5.48 4.08
N LEU A 183 -16.18 -4.83 4.31
CA LEU A 183 -15.17 -4.58 3.29
C LEU A 183 -13.87 -5.30 3.66
N PRO A 184 -13.54 -6.42 3.00
CA PRO A 184 -12.31 -7.15 3.23
C PRO A 184 -11.09 -6.29 2.88
N LEU A 185 -9.95 -6.60 3.46
CA LEU A 185 -8.74 -5.78 3.30
C LEU A 185 -8.30 -5.66 1.84
N ALA A 186 -8.46 -6.69 1.03
CA ALA A 186 -8.14 -6.64 -0.40
C ALA A 186 -8.92 -5.53 -1.13
N ASP A 187 -10.20 -5.34 -0.79
CA ASP A 187 -11.02 -4.29 -1.37
C ASP A 187 -10.60 -2.91 -0.87
N ARG A 188 -10.25 -2.78 0.43
CA ARG A 188 -9.67 -1.55 0.98
C ARG A 188 -8.37 -1.20 0.26
N ALA A 189 -7.51 -2.18 0.04
CA ALA A 189 -6.25 -2.00 -0.69
C ALA A 189 -6.49 -1.55 -2.14
N THR A 190 -7.52 -2.07 -2.81
CA THR A 190 -7.89 -1.64 -4.15
C THR A 190 -8.37 -0.19 -4.19
N ILE A 191 -9.18 0.23 -3.22
CA ILE A 191 -9.60 1.63 -3.08
C ILE A 191 -8.40 2.54 -2.81
N ALA A 192 -7.52 2.13 -1.90
CA ALA A 192 -6.31 2.87 -1.56
C ALA A 192 -5.34 2.98 -2.75
N ASN A 193 -5.24 1.92 -3.54
CA ASN A 193 -4.42 1.87 -4.76
C ASN A 193 -4.81 2.95 -5.76
N MET A 194 -6.11 3.25 -5.87
CA MET A 194 -6.66 4.23 -6.81
C MET A 194 -6.55 5.69 -6.31
N ALA A 195 -5.79 5.97 -5.25
CA ALA A 195 -5.61 7.33 -4.76
C ALA A 195 -5.08 8.30 -5.83
N PRO A 196 -4.11 7.93 -6.69
CA PRO A 196 -3.71 8.79 -7.79
C PRO A 196 -4.83 9.10 -8.78
N GLU A 197 -5.71 8.14 -9.05
CA GLU A 197 -6.83 8.29 -9.99
C GLU A 197 -7.89 9.25 -9.46
N TYR A 198 -8.22 9.23 -8.17
CA TYR A 198 -9.10 10.26 -7.61
C TYR A 198 -8.36 11.55 -7.22
N GLY A 199 -7.03 11.57 -7.30
CA GLY A 199 -6.20 12.76 -7.16
C GLY A 199 -5.73 13.06 -5.73
N ALA A 200 -5.98 12.19 -4.76
CA ALA A 200 -5.49 12.34 -3.40
C ALA A 200 -4.02 11.90 -3.27
N THR A 201 -3.33 12.42 -2.26
CA THR A 201 -1.98 11.94 -1.91
C THR A 201 -2.03 10.50 -1.41
N CYS A 202 -3.02 10.16 -0.61
CA CYS A 202 -3.31 8.80 -0.17
C CYS A 202 -4.78 8.65 0.24
N GLY A 203 -5.24 7.39 0.31
CA GLY A 203 -6.55 7.04 0.86
C GLY A 203 -6.36 5.97 1.92
N ILE A 204 -6.34 6.36 3.21
CA ILE A 204 -5.96 5.49 4.32
C ILE A 204 -7.18 4.86 4.99
N PHE A 205 -7.02 3.61 5.40
CA PHE A 205 -7.97 2.86 6.21
C PHE A 205 -7.46 2.67 7.63
N PRO A 206 -8.35 2.58 8.62
CA PRO A 206 -7.94 2.33 9.99
C PRO A 206 -7.43 0.90 10.19
N VAL A 207 -6.60 0.72 11.22
CA VAL A 207 -6.21 -0.61 11.70
C VAL A 207 -7.35 -1.17 12.54
N ASP A 208 -7.86 -2.34 12.19
CA ASP A 208 -8.96 -3.02 12.88
C ASP A 208 -8.80 -4.56 12.84
N GLN A 209 -9.85 -5.28 13.21
CA GLN A 209 -9.84 -6.74 13.22
C GLN A 209 -9.58 -7.32 11.81
N GLU A 210 -10.02 -6.64 10.76
CA GLU A 210 -9.76 -7.09 9.39
C GLU A 210 -8.27 -7.01 9.03
N THR A 211 -7.56 -6.01 9.54
CA THR A 211 -6.09 -5.95 9.44
C THR A 211 -5.43 -7.18 10.08
N ILE A 212 -5.88 -7.57 11.27
CA ILE A 212 -5.35 -8.75 11.98
C ILE A 212 -5.67 -10.04 11.21
N THR A 213 -6.88 -10.16 10.69
CA THR A 213 -7.31 -11.30 9.86
C THR A 213 -6.42 -11.43 8.63
N TYR A 214 -6.14 -10.34 7.95
CA TYR A 214 -5.29 -10.32 6.76
C TYR A 214 -3.82 -10.66 7.07
N LEU A 215 -3.27 -10.09 8.14
CA LEU A 215 -1.90 -10.41 8.58
C LEU A 215 -1.75 -11.90 8.94
N THR A 216 -2.78 -12.48 9.54
CA THR A 216 -2.83 -13.92 9.84
C THR A 216 -2.89 -14.74 8.55
N LEU A 217 -3.79 -14.38 7.63
CA LEU A 217 -3.97 -15.05 6.35
C LEU A 217 -2.68 -15.05 5.52
N THR A 218 -1.94 -13.95 5.53
CA THR A 218 -0.69 -13.78 4.78
C THR A 218 0.56 -14.27 5.53
N GLY A 219 0.36 -14.95 6.66
CA GLY A 219 1.41 -15.69 7.37
C GLY A 219 2.41 -14.84 8.15
N ARG A 220 2.01 -13.63 8.60
CA ARG A 220 2.83 -12.87 9.55
C ARG A 220 2.93 -13.66 10.86
N ASP A 221 4.09 -13.56 11.52
CA ASP A 221 4.31 -14.25 12.78
C ASP A 221 3.42 -13.70 13.91
N GLU A 222 3.05 -14.56 14.85
CA GLU A 222 2.13 -14.23 15.94
C GLU A 222 2.61 -13.04 16.79
N LYS A 223 3.92 -12.88 16.96
CA LYS A 223 4.50 -11.76 17.75
C LYS A 223 4.29 -10.44 17.02
N ARG A 224 4.44 -10.44 15.69
CA ARG A 224 4.16 -9.28 14.85
C ARG A 224 2.69 -8.90 14.93
N ILE A 225 1.78 -9.85 14.80
CA ILE A 225 0.34 -9.63 14.87
C ILE A 225 -0.06 -9.05 16.24
N ALA A 226 0.44 -9.66 17.32
CA ALA A 226 0.17 -9.16 18.68
C ALA A 226 0.74 -7.76 18.91
N LEU A 227 1.91 -7.44 18.34
CA LEU A 227 2.49 -6.10 18.42
C LEU A 227 1.63 -5.07 17.70
N VAL A 228 1.15 -5.37 16.49
CA VAL A 228 0.30 -4.48 15.71
C VAL A 228 -0.98 -4.14 16.48
N GLU A 229 -1.67 -5.15 17.00
CA GLU A 229 -2.89 -4.97 17.77
C GLU A 229 -2.64 -4.13 19.03
N ALA A 230 -1.64 -4.51 19.83
CA ALA A 230 -1.32 -3.83 21.08
C ALA A 230 -0.91 -2.37 20.84
N TYR A 231 -0.10 -2.12 19.83
CA TYR A 231 0.35 -0.78 19.48
C TYR A 231 -0.82 0.10 19.00
N ALA A 232 -1.63 -0.41 18.07
CA ALA A 232 -2.76 0.34 17.54
C ALA A 232 -3.76 0.71 18.65
N LYS A 233 -4.05 -0.20 19.59
CA LYS A 233 -4.88 0.08 20.75
C LYS A 233 -4.27 1.11 21.70
N ALA A 234 -2.98 0.99 21.99
CA ALA A 234 -2.29 1.91 22.89
C ALA A 234 -2.17 3.33 22.34
N GLN A 235 -2.10 3.47 21.01
CA GLN A 235 -1.98 4.77 20.33
C GLN A 235 -3.34 5.37 19.91
N GLY A 236 -4.46 4.71 20.21
CA GLY A 236 -5.79 5.17 19.77
C GLY A 236 -6.03 5.08 18.26
N MET A 237 -5.26 4.25 17.55
CA MET A 237 -5.38 4.00 16.12
C MET A 237 -6.29 2.80 15.80
N TRP A 238 -6.71 2.06 16.82
CA TRP A 238 -7.55 0.89 16.65
C TRP A 238 -9.00 1.27 16.43
N ARG A 239 -9.59 0.73 15.37
CA ARG A 239 -11.00 0.90 15.10
C ARG A 239 -11.80 -0.30 15.63
N ASP A 240 -12.72 -0.02 16.53
CA ASP A 240 -13.74 -0.92 17.04
C ASP A 240 -15.09 -0.19 17.17
N GLU A 241 -16.02 -0.77 17.91
CA GLU A 241 -17.34 -0.17 18.17
C GLU A 241 -17.30 1.15 18.96
N ASN A 242 -16.20 1.40 19.69
CA ASN A 242 -15.98 2.60 20.49
C ASN A 242 -15.13 3.66 19.76
N TYR A 243 -14.79 3.40 18.48
CA TYR A 243 -13.94 4.29 17.70
C TYR A 243 -14.53 5.70 17.61
N GLN A 244 -13.74 6.66 18.06
CA GLN A 244 -14.12 8.06 17.98
C GLN A 244 -13.75 8.61 16.60
N VAL A 245 -14.77 8.98 15.83
CA VAL A 245 -14.57 9.56 14.50
C VAL A 245 -13.79 10.87 14.62
N PRO A 246 -12.66 11.03 13.94
CA PRO A 246 -11.89 12.27 13.93
C PRO A 246 -12.69 13.45 13.35
N ILE A 247 -12.25 14.65 13.66
CA ILE A 247 -12.77 15.87 13.02
C ILE A 247 -11.99 16.08 11.71
N PHE A 248 -12.67 15.93 10.60
CA PHE A 248 -12.10 16.13 9.27
C PHE A 248 -12.25 17.57 8.78
N THR A 249 -11.43 17.97 7.81
CA THR A 249 -11.57 19.28 7.14
C THR A 249 -12.87 19.32 6.37
N ASP A 250 -13.26 18.21 5.75
CA ASP A 250 -14.51 18.02 5.02
C ASP A 250 -14.91 16.55 5.03
N THR A 251 -16.17 16.24 4.71
CA THR A 251 -16.69 14.87 4.76
C THR A 251 -17.56 14.54 3.57
N LEU A 252 -17.44 13.32 3.08
CA LEU A 252 -18.33 12.69 2.12
C LEU A 252 -18.93 11.43 2.73
N SER A 253 -20.06 10.99 2.19
CA SER A 253 -20.72 9.76 2.62
C SER A 253 -21.25 9.00 1.42
N LEU A 254 -21.02 7.68 1.41
CA LEU A 254 -21.57 6.73 0.45
C LEU A 254 -22.30 5.63 1.19
N ASP A 255 -23.55 5.39 0.82
CA ASP A 255 -24.25 4.16 1.13
C ASP A 255 -23.86 3.11 0.06
N MET A 256 -23.08 2.12 0.46
CA MET A 256 -22.62 1.06 -0.47
C MET A 256 -23.79 0.26 -1.07
N GLY A 257 -24.97 0.29 -0.43
CA GLY A 257 -26.20 -0.30 -0.96
C GLY A 257 -26.71 0.35 -2.24
N THR A 258 -26.22 1.56 -2.58
CA THR A 258 -26.58 2.30 -3.79
C THR A 258 -25.60 2.10 -4.94
N VAL A 259 -24.54 1.32 -4.74
CA VAL A 259 -23.54 1.05 -5.80
C VAL A 259 -24.16 0.15 -6.84
N GLU A 260 -24.02 0.56 -8.09
CA GLU A 260 -24.48 -0.18 -9.25
C GLU A 260 -23.30 -0.71 -10.07
N ALA A 261 -23.51 -1.77 -10.83
CA ALA A 261 -22.51 -2.26 -11.77
C ALA A 261 -22.17 -1.17 -12.79
N CYS A 262 -20.91 -0.83 -12.92
CA CYS A 262 -20.45 0.26 -13.77
C CYS A 262 -19.14 -0.06 -14.48
N ILE A 263 -18.84 0.70 -15.50
CA ILE A 263 -17.56 0.65 -16.21
C ILE A 263 -16.96 2.04 -16.31
N SER A 264 -15.64 2.12 -16.31
CA SER A 264 -14.90 3.33 -16.58
C SER A 264 -14.51 3.39 -18.06
N GLY A 265 -14.45 4.59 -18.61
CA GLY A 265 -14.01 4.78 -19.98
C GLY A 265 -14.02 6.25 -20.40
N PRO A 266 -13.53 6.55 -21.61
CA PRO A 266 -13.54 7.90 -22.15
C PRO A 266 -14.96 8.40 -22.38
N LYS A 267 -15.14 9.72 -22.32
CA LYS A 267 -16.45 10.35 -22.54
C LYS A 267 -16.96 10.20 -23.97
N ARG A 268 -16.05 10.08 -24.91
CA ARG A 268 -16.37 9.94 -26.33
C ARG A 268 -15.93 8.57 -26.82
N PRO A 269 -16.75 7.86 -27.59
CA PRO A 269 -16.43 6.53 -28.09
C PRO A 269 -15.13 6.48 -28.94
N GLN A 270 -14.69 7.64 -29.47
CA GLN A 270 -13.49 7.74 -30.30
C GLN A 270 -12.19 7.87 -29.48
N ASP A 271 -12.29 8.19 -28.22
CA ASP A 271 -11.14 8.36 -27.32
C ASP A 271 -10.70 7.02 -26.74
#